data_2aa281ea5fab8afa94272b3bb4dc27f0
#
_entry.id   2aa281ea5fab8afa94272b3bb4dc27f0
#
_cell.length_a   1.000
_cell.length_b   1.000
_cell.length_c   1.000
_cell.angle_alpha   90.00
_cell.angle_beta   90.00
_cell.angle_gamma   90.00
#
_symmetry.space_group_name_H-M   'P 1'
#
loop_
_entity.id
_entity.type
_entity.pdbx_description
1 polymer ?
#
loop_
_entity_poly.entity_id
_entity_poly.type
_entity_poly.pdbx_seq_one_letter_code
_entity_poly.pdbx_strand_id
1 'polypeptide(L)'
;MSQTKTEEPMSHRQILEALSGLLLVLFVAMVSSTIVSTALPKIIGALNGTQSQYTWVVTATLLTATASTPIWGKLADLYNKKLLVQISIVVFVVGSILAGLAQNAGELIAARAFQGIGVGGLQALVQVVIAAMIPPRERGRYNGYLGGVMAVATVGGPLLGGVIVDTSWLGWRWCFFVGVPIAVIALFVLQKTLHIATLRRDNVKIDYLGASLIAAGVSVLLIWVSFVDGSFAWLSWQTFAMVGAGLVLLALAVWVEARTAEPVVPLDIVRQRTTALSIIASLSVGMAMFGGAVFLGQYFQIGRGYTPTEAGLLTIPMMAGVLGASIVVGRLITRSGNIKPYIVAGTVILVLGFAALATIDHQTSLVYVGAAMFLVGVGVGSSMQNLVLAVQNTVPLKDIGAASSTIAFFRSLGGTIGVSVLGAVLARRVTDNITHALAAAGVPAGSGGGASNLNLNALPPAVQHIVRAAYGDATGHIFLISAGIALVGVLAAALMRPTALRSTLDLAAPAEKVPVTTR
;
A
#
# COMPACT_ATOMS: atom_id res chain seq x y z
N MET A 1 -23.86 -35.63 18.40
CA MET A 1 -24.60 -34.63 17.58
C MET A 1 -24.52 -33.29 18.28
N SER A 2 -23.50 -32.51 17.99
CA SER A 2 -23.35 -31.13 18.48
C SER A 2 -24.13 -30.24 17.53
N GLN A 3 -25.19 -29.62 18.02
CA GLN A 3 -25.96 -28.60 17.26
C GLN A 3 -25.01 -27.47 16.94
N THR A 4 -24.65 -27.32 15.67
CA THR A 4 -24.10 -26.07 15.12
C THR A 4 -25.13 -24.96 15.37
N LYS A 5 -24.93 -24.15 16.39
CA LYS A 5 -25.66 -22.88 16.54
C LYS A 5 -25.39 -22.10 15.24
N THR A 6 -26.37 -22.04 14.38
CA THR A 6 -26.43 -21.05 13.29
C THR A 6 -26.48 -19.70 13.99
N GLU A 7 -25.31 -19.04 14.10
CA GLU A 7 -25.28 -17.65 14.58
C GLU A 7 -26.08 -16.79 13.58
N GLU A 8 -27.03 -16.04 14.08
CA GLU A 8 -27.81 -15.07 13.29
C GLU A 8 -26.82 -14.09 12.62
N PRO A 9 -27.05 -13.71 11.36
CA PRO A 9 -26.19 -12.74 10.68
C PRO A 9 -26.14 -11.44 11.47
N MET A 10 -24.93 -10.88 11.66
CA MET A 10 -24.73 -9.64 12.40
C MET A 10 -25.63 -8.53 11.87
N SER A 11 -26.29 -7.80 12.75
CA SER A 11 -27.10 -6.64 12.40
C SER A 11 -26.22 -5.53 11.79
N HIS A 12 -26.79 -4.69 10.95
CA HIS A 12 -26.07 -3.55 10.34
C HIS A 12 -25.38 -2.65 11.39
N ARG A 13 -26.02 -2.46 12.56
CA ARG A 13 -25.44 -1.69 13.68
C ARG A 13 -24.21 -2.37 14.26
N GLN A 14 -24.24 -3.66 14.49
CA GLN A 14 -23.09 -4.44 14.99
C GLN A 14 -21.92 -4.43 13.99
N ILE A 15 -22.22 -4.52 12.70
CA ILE A 15 -21.21 -4.39 11.63
C ILE A 15 -20.56 -3.01 11.69
N LEU A 16 -21.33 -1.92 11.82
CA LEU A 16 -20.79 -0.56 11.90
C LEU A 16 -19.95 -0.33 13.16
N GLU A 17 -20.38 -0.87 14.30
CA GLU A 17 -19.63 -0.80 15.55
C GLU A 17 -18.28 -1.51 15.45
N ALA A 18 -18.24 -2.73 14.91
CA ALA A 18 -16.98 -3.46 14.67
C ALA A 18 -16.12 -2.77 13.60
N LEU A 19 -16.74 -2.29 12.52
CA LEU A 19 -16.06 -1.59 11.44
C LEU A 19 -15.41 -0.29 11.93
N SER A 20 -16.05 0.46 12.84
CA SER A 20 -15.49 1.71 13.38
C SER A 20 -14.15 1.47 14.07
N GLY A 21 -14.03 0.41 14.86
CA GLY A 21 -12.77 0.01 15.49
C GLY A 21 -11.69 -0.38 14.49
N LEU A 22 -12.07 -1.15 13.45
CA LEU A 22 -11.14 -1.57 12.38
C LEU A 22 -10.67 -0.37 11.55
N LEU A 23 -11.57 0.55 11.22
CA LEU A 23 -11.24 1.78 10.47
C LEU A 23 -10.34 2.70 11.28
N LEU A 24 -10.55 2.80 12.59
CA LEU A 24 -9.72 3.60 13.47
C LEU A 24 -8.29 3.06 13.53
N VAL A 25 -8.13 1.74 13.62
CA VAL A 25 -6.81 1.07 13.60
C VAL A 25 -6.11 1.29 12.26
N LEU A 26 -6.83 1.12 11.14
CA LEU A 26 -6.29 1.36 9.81
C LEU A 26 -5.87 2.83 9.63
N PHE A 27 -6.69 3.75 10.12
CA PHE A 27 -6.39 5.19 10.11
C PHE A 27 -5.08 5.49 10.84
N VAL A 28 -4.93 4.99 12.07
CA VAL A 28 -3.71 5.21 12.88
C VAL A 28 -2.47 4.65 12.19
N ALA A 29 -2.55 3.44 11.63
CA ALA A 29 -1.43 2.83 10.92
C ALA A 29 -1.00 3.65 9.70
N MET A 30 -1.98 4.16 8.93
CA MET A 30 -1.73 4.99 7.74
C MET A 30 -1.19 6.38 8.10
N VAL A 31 -1.83 7.05 9.05
CA VAL A 31 -1.42 8.38 9.52
C VAL A 31 -0.01 8.33 10.12
N SER A 32 0.30 7.33 10.95
CA SER A 32 1.63 7.16 11.52
C SER A 32 2.72 7.05 10.45
N SER A 33 2.44 6.35 9.36
CA SER A 33 3.39 6.23 8.23
C SER A 33 3.62 7.57 7.53
N THR A 34 2.56 8.35 7.28
CA THR A 34 2.63 9.63 6.56
C THR A 34 3.17 10.77 7.43
N ILE A 35 2.85 10.81 8.72
CA ILE A 35 3.45 11.73 9.71
C ILE A 35 4.97 11.59 9.72
N VAL A 36 5.46 10.35 9.87
CA VAL A 36 6.90 10.09 9.95
C VAL A 36 7.61 10.48 8.66
N SER A 37 7.04 10.18 7.49
CA SER A 37 7.64 10.56 6.20
C SER A 37 7.84 12.07 6.08
N THR A 38 6.90 12.88 6.58
CA THR A 38 6.99 14.35 6.56
C THR A 38 8.00 14.89 7.57
N ALA A 39 8.06 14.29 8.76
CA ALA A 39 8.92 14.72 9.86
C ALA A 39 10.38 14.20 9.74
N LEU A 40 10.61 13.22 8.86
CA LEU A 40 11.85 12.43 8.81
C LEU A 40 13.13 13.26 8.65
N PRO A 41 13.20 14.33 7.83
CA PRO A 41 14.38 15.18 7.76
C PRO A 41 14.80 15.75 9.12
N LYS A 42 13.84 16.25 9.91
CA LYS A 42 14.09 16.78 11.26
C LYS A 42 14.46 15.66 12.25
N ILE A 43 13.81 14.49 12.14
CA ILE A 43 14.10 13.33 12.99
C ILE A 43 15.56 12.87 12.81
N ILE A 44 15.96 12.67 11.56
CA ILE A 44 17.33 12.21 11.24
C ILE A 44 18.37 13.25 11.60
N GLY A 45 18.09 14.54 11.37
CA GLY A 45 18.95 15.63 11.82
C GLY A 45 19.13 15.65 13.34
N ALA A 46 18.05 15.47 14.11
CA ALA A 46 18.11 15.42 15.58
C ALA A 46 18.87 14.19 16.13
N LEU A 47 18.91 13.10 15.38
CA LEU A 47 19.65 11.86 15.72
C LEU A 47 21.06 11.84 15.13
N ASN A 48 21.53 12.92 14.50
CA ASN A 48 22.81 12.99 13.78
C ASN A 48 23.00 11.83 12.77
N GLY A 49 21.91 11.45 12.12
CA GLY A 49 21.88 10.32 11.20
C GLY A 49 22.34 10.69 9.79
N THR A 50 22.74 9.67 9.05
CA THR A 50 23.17 9.77 7.65
C THR A 50 22.01 9.68 6.67
N GLN A 51 22.25 10.06 5.40
CA GLN A 51 21.27 9.89 4.31
C GLN A 51 20.89 8.42 4.10
N SER A 52 21.81 7.48 4.27
CA SER A 52 21.52 6.04 4.21
C SER A 52 20.56 5.63 5.34
N GLN A 53 20.78 6.11 6.56
CA GLN A 53 19.89 5.84 7.70
C GLN A 53 18.50 6.46 7.51
N TYR A 54 18.42 7.66 6.90
CA TYR A 54 17.15 8.25 6.48
C TYR A 54 16.33 7.27 5.63
N THR A 55 16.95 6.72 4.59
CA THR A 55 16.31 5.76 3.70
C THR A 55 15.90 4.49 4.46
N TRP A 56 16.78 3.98 5.34
CA TRP A 56 16.53 2.78 6.13
C TRP A 56 15.34 2.91 7.10
N VAL A 57 15.09 4.07 7.69
CA VAL A 57 13.93 4.29 8.58
C VAL A 57 12.60 4.05 7.85
N VAL A 58 12.49 4.46 6.59
CA VAL A 58 11.30 4.21 5.75
C VAL A 58 11.28 2.76 5.25
N THR A 59 12.40 2.33 4.66
CA THR A 59 12.51 0.99 4.05
C THR A 59 12.27 -0.12 5.05
N ALA A 60 12.80 -0.03 6.26
CA ALA A 60 12.63 -1.06 7.29
C ALA A 60 11.16 -1.33 7.61
N THR A 61 10.35 -0.28 7.73
CA THR A 61 8.91 -0.43 7.99
C THR A 61 8.17 -1.03 6.82
N LEU A 62 8.42 -0.54 5.60
CA LEU A 62 7.76 -1.04 4.40
C LEU A 62 8.14 -2.51 4.12
N LEU A 63 9.41 -2.84 4.30
CA LEU A 63 9.94 -4.18 4.12
C LEU A 63 9.27 -5.17 5.06
N THR A 64 9.29 -4.89 6.36
CA THR A 64 8.71 -5.80 7.36
C THR A 64 7.18 -5.87 7.27
N ALA A 65 6.51 -4.76 6.94
CA ALA A 65 5.08 -4.74 6.68
C ALA A 65 4.72 -5.62 5.49
N THR A 66 5.43 -5.46 4.36
CA THR A 66 5.18 -6.24 3.14
C THR A 66 5.48 -7.72 3.36
N ALA A 67 6.64 -8.05 3.94
CA ALA A 67 7.05 -9.44 4.18
C ALA A 67 6.14 -10.17 5.18
N SER A 68 5.61 -9.48 6.20
CA SER A 68 4.73 -10.10 7.20
C SER A 68 3.26 -10.23 6.74
N THR A 69 2.83 -9.47 5.73
CA THR A 69 1.43 -9.45 5.27
C THR A 69 0.87 -10.85 4.92
N PRO A 70 1.54 -11.71 4.12
CA PRO A 70 1.04 -13.05 3.82
C PRO A 70 0.96 -13.94 5.07
N ILE A 71 1.90 -13.79 5.99
CA ILE A 71 1.95 -14.54 7.24
C ILE A 71 0.71 -14.23 8.09
N TRP A 72 0.38 -12.94 8.28
CA TRP A 72 -0.82 -12.51 8.99
C TRP A 72 -2.11 -13.02 8.34
N GLY A 73 -2.17 -13.03 7.00
CA GLY A 73 -3.30 -13.58 6.28
C GLY A 73 -3.51 -15.06 6.54
N LYS A 74 -2.44 -15.84 6.47
CA LYS A 74 -2.51 -17.28 6.78
C LYS A 74 -2.86 -17.54 8.24
N LEU A 75 -2.27 -16.80 9.18
CA LEU A 75 -2.62 -16.89 10.59
C LEU A 75 -4.11 -16.60 10.82
N ALA A 76 -4.71 -15.67 10.08
CA ALA A 76 -6.13 -15.35 10.20
C ALA A 76 -7.07 -16.47 9.71
N ASP A 77 -6.60 -17.34 8.83
CA ASP A 77 -7.35 -18.52 8.40
C ASP A 77 -7.28 -19.65 9.44
N LEU A 78 -6.24 -19.65 10.29
CA LEU A 78 -5.95 -20.71 11.25
C LEU A 78 -6.37 -20.37 12.69
N TYR A 79 -6.32 -19.09 13.07
CA TYR A 79 -6.53 -18.65 14.44
C TYR A 79 -7.67 -17.64 14.55
N ASN A 80 -7.98 -17.28 15.80
CA ASN A 80 -8.98 -16.27 16.11
C ASN A 80 -8.59 -14.90 15.54
N LYS A 81 -9.36 -14.43 14.56
CA LYS A 81 -9.14 -13.17 13.87
C LYS A 81 -9.10 -11.96 14.80
N LYS A 82 -9.98 -11.94 15.82
CA LYS A 82 -10.01 -10.87 16.85
C LYS A 82 -8.69 -10.79 17.60
N LEU A 83 -8.20 -11.93 18.09
CA LEU A 83 -6.93 -11.99 18.81
C LEU A 83 -5.76 -11.53 17.95
N LEU A 84 -5.72 -11.93 16.67
CA LEU A 84 -4.67 -11.52 15.75
C LEU A 84 -4.67 -10.02 15.47
N VAL A 85 -5.85 -9.40 15.29
CA VAL A 85 -5.95 -7.94 15.16
C VAL A 85 -5.43 -7.25 16.42
N GLN A 86 -5.78 -7.76 17.61
CA GLN A 86 -5.29 -7.20 18.88
C GLN A 86 -3.78 -7.33 19.03
N ILE A 87 -3.20 -8.48 18.66
CA ILE A 87 -1.74 -8.68 18.69
C ILE A 87 -1.07 -7.71 17.71
N SER A 88 -1.60 -7.54 16.50
CA SER A 88 -1.01 -6.59 15.53
C SER A 88 -1.08 -5.14 16.00
N ILE A 89 -2.15 -4.74 16.71
CA ILE A 89 -2.24 -3.41 17.36
C ILE A 89 -1.18 -3.28 18.46
N VAL A 90 -1.00 -4.29 19.30
CA VAL A 90 0.00 -4.27 20.38
C VAL A 90 1.41 -4.17 19.79
N VAL A 91 1.74 -4.96 18.76
CA VAL A 91 3.04 -4.88 18.06
C VAL A 91 3.25 -3.48 17.48
N PHE A 92 2.24 -2.89 16.84
CA PHE A 92 2.30 -1.52 16.31
C PHE A 92 2.53 -0.48 17.42
N VAL A 93 1.80 -0.57 18.53
CA VAL A 93 1.90 0.37 19.68
C VAL A 93 3.28 0.26 20.33
N VAL A 94 3.74 -0.95 20.62
CA VAL A 94 5.07 -1.17 21.20
C VAL A 94 6.16 -0.64 20.27
N GLY A 95 6.07 -0.94 18.96
CA GLY A 95 7.00 -0.40 17.96
C GLY A 95 6.99 1.13 17.90
N SER A 96 5.81 1.75 18.02
CA SER A 96 5.66 3.21 18.05
C SER A 96 6.32 3.81 19.30
N ILE A 97 6.10 3.20 20.47
CA ILE A 97 6.73 3.65 21.73
C ILE A 97 8.25 3.52 21.63
N LEU A 98 8.77 2.39 21.17
CA LEU A 98 10.22 2.18 20.99
C LEU A 98 10.82 3.19 20.01
N ALA A 99 10.14 3.48 18.89
CA ALA A 99 10.58 4.48 17.92
C ALA A 99 10.63 5.90 18.52
N GLY A 100 9.63 6.26 19.33
CA GLY A 100 9.61 7.55 20.03
C GLY A 100 10.68 7.68 21.14
N LEU A 101 11.14 6.57 21.70
CA LEU A 101 12.19 6.51 22.72
C LEU A 101 13.61 6.37 22.15
N ALA A 102 13.76 6.17 20.83
CA ALA A 102 15.05 5.96 20.18
C ALA A 102 16.03 7.12 20.45
N GLN A 103 17.28 6.76 20.75
CA GLN A 103 18.36 7.69 21.05
C GLN A 103 19.30 7.90 19.85
N ASN A 104 19.30 6.98 18.90
CA ASN A 104 20.09 7.02 17.67
C ASN A 104 19.30 6.45 16.49
N ALA A 105 19.82 6.67 15.28
CA ALA A 105 19.16 6.24 14.05
C ALA A 105 19.06 4.70 13.93
N GLY A 106 20.02 3.94 14.48
CA GLY A 106 20.00 2.48 14.48
C GLY A 106 18.83 1.91 15.31
N GLU A 107 18.63 2.43 16.52
CA GLU A 107 17.50 2.06 17.37
C GLU A 107 16.17 2.43 16.71
N LEU A 108 16.10 3.60 16.07
CA LEU A 108 14.92 4.02 15.33
C LEU A 108 14.61 3.05 14.18
N ILE A 109 15.62 2.64 13.39
CA ILE A 109 15.44 1.68 12.29
C ILE A 109 14.92 0.34 12.82
N ALA A 110 15.50 -0.18 13.92
CA ALA A 110 15.06 -1.43 14.54
C ALA A 110 13.60 -1.34 15.06
N ALA A 111 13.26 -0.25 15.73
CA ALA A 111 11.91 0.00 16.21
C ALA A 111 10.90 0.12 15.05
N ARG A 112 11.29 0.76 13.95
CA ARG A 112 10.48 0.88 12.74
C ARG A 112 10.29 -0.46 12.03
N ALA A 113 11.32 -1.32 12.01
CA ALA A 113 11.18 -2.68 11.51
C ALA A 113 10.16 -3.49 12.34
N PHE A 114 10.24 -3.39 13.66
CA PHE A 114 9.28 -4.04 14.55
C PHE A 114 7.85 -3.48 14.38
N GLN A 115 7.69 -2.17 14.32
CA GLN A 115 6.41 -1.50 14.05
C GLN A 115 5.79 -1.95 12.73
N GLY A 116 6.62 -2.13 11.69
CA GLY A 116 6.19 -2.57 10.37
C GLY A 116 5.51 -3.93 10.38
N ILE A 117 5.93 -4.86 11.23
CA ILE A 117 5.25 -6.16 11.42
C ILE A 117 3.79 -5.94 11.85
N GLY A 118 3.56 -5.02 12.79
CA GLY A 118 2.20 -4.65 13.21
C GLY A 118 1.40 -3.98 12.08
N VAL A 119 2.00 -3.05 11.34
CA VAL A 119 1.36 -2.38 10.20
C VAL A 119 0.93 -3.38 9.13
N GLY A 120 1.79 -4.34 8.77
CA GLY A 120 1.46 -5.41 7.82
C GLY A 120 0.28 -6.26 8.28
N GLY A 121 0.25 -6.58 9.59
CA GLY A 121 -0.88 -7.28 10.23
C GLY A 121 -2.17 -6.48 10.12
N LEU A 122 -2.15 -5.21 10.47
CA LEU A 122 -3.35 -4.36 10.42
C LEU A 122 -3.90 -4.23 9.00
N GLN A 123 -3.05 -4.05 8.00
CA GLN A 123 -3.47 -3.96 6.60
C GLN A 123 -4.11 -5.26 6.09
N ALA A 124 -3.54 -6.41 6.43
CA ALA A 124 -4.08 -7.71 6.03
C ALA A 124 -5.37 -8.04 6.79
N LEU A 125 -5.32 -7.96 8.13
CA LEU A 125 -6.39 -8.45 9.01
C LEU A 125 -7.67 -7.62 8.91
N VAL A 126 -7.59 -6.31 8.70
CA VAL A 126 -8.78 -5.47 8.48
C VAL A 126 -9.59 -5.98 7.28
N GLN A 127 -8.93 -6.32 6.17
CA GLN A 127 -9.58 -6.87 4.99
C GLN A 127 -10.20 -8.25 5.26
N VAL A 128 -9.48 -9.10 5.98
CA VAL A 128 -9.92 -10.46 6.34
C VAL A 128 -11.13 -10.42 7.28
N VAL A 129 -11.10 -9.52 8.27
CA VAL A 129 -12.19 -9.38 9.24
C VAL A 129 -13.45 -8.85 8.57
N ILE A 130 -13.35 -7.83 7.72
CA ILE A 130 -14.47 -7.32 6.92
C ILE A 130 -15.05 -8.45 6.06
N ALA A 131 -14.19 -9.25 5.45
CA ALA A 131 -14.61 -10.36 4.62
C ALA A 131 -15.27 -11.51 5.41
N ALA A 132 -14.94 -11.68 6.68
CA ALA A 132 -15.58 -12.67 7.55
C ALA A 132 -16.95 -12.21 8.10
N MET A 133 -17.18 -10.88 8.18
CA MET A 133 -18.43 -10.33 8.71
C MET A 133 -19.48 -10.03 7.64
N ILE A 134 -19.05 -9.70 6.42
CA ILE A 134 -19.90 -9.10 5.40
C ILE A 134 -19.87 -9.92 4.12
N PRO A 135 -21.05 -10.34 3.57
CA PRO A 135 -21.11 -11.02 2.27
C PRO A 135 -20.50 -10.19 1.14
N PRO A 136 -19.86 -10.80 0.13
CA PRO A 136 -19.18 -10.09 -0.96
C PRO A 136 -20.03 -9.02 -1.64
N ARG A 137 -21.32 -9.29 -1.86
CA ARG A 137 -22.24 -8.36 -2.51
C ARG A 137 -22.46 -7.07 -1.72
N GLU A 138 -22.42 -7.13 -0.38
CA GLU A 138 -22.64 -5.99 0.50
C GLU A 138 -21.34 -5.23 0.80
N ARG A 139 -20.16 -5.85 0.65
CA ARG A 139 -18.86 -5.22 0.93
C ARG A 139 -18.62 -3.94 0.13
N GLY A 140 -19.16 -3.85 -1.09
CA GLY A 140 -19.06 -2.66 -1.91
C GLY A 140 -19.49 -1.38 -1.17
N ARG A 141 -20.56 -1.46 -0.37
CA ARG A 141 -21.07 -0.34 0.44
C ARG A 141 -20.05 0.09 1.51
N TYR A 142 -19.32 -0.84 2.11
CA TYR A 142 -18.38 -0.57 3.19
C TYR A 142 -16.97 -0.18 2.69
N ASN A 143 -16.64 -0.51 1.44
CA ASN A 143 -15.40 -0.09 0.80
C ASN A 143 -15.24 1.43 0.73
N GLY A 144 -16.35 2.17 0.66
CA GLY A 144 -16.34 3.63 0.74
C GLY A 144 -15.75 4.18 2.04
N TYR A 145 -16.01 3.53 3.17
CA TYR A 145 -15.42 3.92 4.46
C TYR A 145 -13.91 3.67 4.49
N LEU A 146 -13.45 2.55 3.91
CA LEU A 146 -12.01 2.27 3.77
C LEU A 146 -11.31 3.33 2.91
N GLY A 147 -11.90 3.68 1.77
CA GLY A 147 -11.41 4.75 0.91
C GLY A 147 -11.35 6.10 1.63
N GLY A 148 -12.38 6.41 2.42
CA GLY A 148 -12.45 7.62 3.22
C GLY A 148 -11.34 7.72 4.26
N VAL A 149 -11.10 6.64 4.99
CA VAL A 149 -10.01 6.56 5.99
C VAL A 149 -8.66 6.75 5.31
N MET A 150 -8.42 6.10 4.17
CA MET A 150 -7.17 6.27 3.43
C MET A 150 -6.97 7.70 2.94
N ALA A 151 -8.02 8.33 2.41
CA ALA A 151 -7.97 9.72 1.95
C ALA A 151 -7.64 10.68 3.10
N VAL A 152 -8.34 10.58 4.22
CA VAL A 152 -8.12 11.44 5.39
C VAL A 152 -6.74 11.20 6.00
N ALA A 153 -6.26 9.96 6.07
CA ALA A 153 -4.94 9.63 6.58
C ALA A 153 -3.80 10.21 5.71
N THR A 154 -3.97 10.17 4.40
CA THR A 154 -2.93 10.65 3.46
C THR A 154 -2.76 12.17 3.52
N VAL A 155 -3.86 12.93 3.65
CA VAL A 155 -3.80 14.41 3.78
C VAL A 155 -3.52 14.82 5.21
N GLY A 156 -4.16 14.16 6.19
CA GLY A 156 -4.02 14.49 7.61
C GLY A 156 -2.62 14.22 8.15
N GLY A 157 -1.93 13.19 7.64
CA GLY A 157 -0.60 12.83 8.10
C GLY A 157 0.44 13.96 7.93
N PRO A 158 0.68 14.49 6.73
CA PRO A 158 1.59 15.61 6.53
C PRO A 158 1.24 16.85 7.36
N LEU A 159 -0.05 17.18 7.48
CA LEU A 159 -0.51 18.30 8.29
C LEU A 159 -0.19 18.09 9.78
N LEU A 160 -0.53 16.94 10.33
CA LEU A 160 -0.22 16.59 11.72
C LEU A 160 1.29 16.52 11.95
N GLY A 161 2.03 15.92 11.03
CA GLY A 161 3.49 15.82 11.09
C GLY A 161 4.16 17.19 11.11
N GLY A 162 3.73 18.09 10.24
CA GLY A 162 4.19 19.49 10.20
C GLY A 162 3.92 20.21 11.51
N VAL A 163 2.67 20.20 11.98
CA VAL A 163 2.27 20.85 13.26
C VAL A 163 3.07 20.30 14.45
N ILE A 164 3.24 18.98 14.55
CA ILE A 164 3.99 18.35 15.64
C ILE A 164 5.44 18.82 15.64
N VAL A 165 6.08 18.83 14.47
CA VAL A 165 7.52 19.12 14.34
C VAL A 165 7.80 20.63 14.43
N ASP A 166 6.86 21.47 14.03
CA ASP A 166 7.00 22.93 14.10
C ASP A 166 6.64 23.49 15.49
N THR A 167 5.95 22.69 16.33
CA THR A 167 5.61 23.07 17.70
C THR A 167 6.80 22.78 18.64
N SER A 168 7.45 23.81 19.14
CA SER A 168 8.71 23.73 19.89
C SER A 168 8.68 22.86 21.15
N TRP A 169 7.52 22.75 21.84
CA TRP A 169 7.37 21.96 23.08
C TRP A 169 7.00 20.50 22.86
N LEU A 170 6.49 20.11 21.66
CA LEU A 170 6.15 18.71 21.33
C LEU A 170 7.39 17.92 20.91
N GLY A 171 8.13 18.44 19.94
CA GLY A 171 9.28 17.76 19.36
C GLY A 171 8.91 16.54 18.48
N TRP A 172 9.87 16.05 17.71
CA TRP A 172 9.67 14.98 16.73
C TRP A 172 9.21 13.63 17.32
N ARG A 173 9.49 13.36 18.58
CA ARG A 173 9.10 12.10 19.25
C ARG A 173 7.59 11.90 19.28
N TRP A 174 6.83 12.97 19.34
CA TRP A 174 5.37 12.94 19.31
C TRP A 174 4.80 12.45 17.98
N CYS A 175 5.58 12.47 16.89
CA CYS A 175 5.18 11.83 15.63
C CYS A 175 4.90 10.33 15.78
N PHE A 176 5.53 9.68 16.75
CA PHE A 176 5.32 8.28 17.09
C PHE A 176 4.27 8.08 18.20
N PHE A 177 4.22 8.99 19.17
CA PHE A 177 3.32 8.85 20.32
C PHE A 177 1.88 9.23 20.02
N VAL A 178 1.62 10.13 19.09
CA VAL A 178 0.26 10.64 18.80
C VAL A 178 -0.71 9.53 18.38
N GLY A 179 -0.23 8.51 17.70
CA GLY A 179 -1.02 7.35 17.29
C GLY A 179 -1.34 6.36 18.42
N VAL A 180 -0.54 6.35 19.49
CA VAL A 180 -0.65 5.36 20.58
C VAL A 180 -1.99 5.45 21.32
N PRO A 181 -2.44 6.62 21.80
CA PRO A 181 -3.74 6.73 22.48
C PRO A 181 -4.90 6.27 21.59
N ILE A 182 -4.87 6.64 20.32
CA ILE A 182 -5.93 6.28 19.37
C ILE A 182 -5.93 4.76 19.11
N ALA A 183 -4.76 4.13 18.98
CA ALA A 183 -4.64 2.69 18.82
C ALA A 183 -5.13 1.93 20.08
N VAL A 184 -4.86 2.45 21.26
CA VAL A 184 -5.36 1.89 22.53
C VAL A 184 -6.89 2.00 22.60
N ILE A 185 -7.47 3.15 22.23
CA ILE A 185 -8.93 3.31 22.14
C ILE A 185 -9.51 2.29 21.16
N ALA A 186 -8.90 2.15 19.98
CA ALA A 186 -9.34 1.18 18.98
C ALA A 186 -9.29 -0.27 19.52
N LEU A 187 -8.27 -0.61 20.31
CA LEU A 187 -8.14 -1.92 20.96
C LEU A 187 -9.33 -2.18 21.91
N PHE A 188 -9.70 -1.20 22.73
CA PHE A 188 -10.86 -1.32 23.62
C PHE A 188 -12.18 -1.41 22.87
N VAL A 189 -12.36 -0.61 21.80
CA VAL A 189 -13.54 -0.68 20.95
C VAL A 189 -13.66 -2.07 20.34
N LEU A 190 -12.60 -2.59 19.73
CA LEU A 190 -12.59 -3.92 19.10
C LEU A 190 -12.79 -5.04 20.13
N GLN A 191 -12.27 -4.89 21.35
CA GLN A 191 -12.52 -5.86 22.41
C GLN A 191 -14.01 -6.00 22.72
N LYS A 192 -14.77 -4.90 22.69
CA LYS A 192 -16.20 -4.89 22.99
C LYS A 192 -17.10 -5.21 21.79
N THR A 193 -16.71 -4.76 20.59
CA THR A 193 -17.60 -4.78 19.41
C THR A 193 -17.33 -5.94 18.45
N LEU A 194 -16.08 -6.44 18.40
CA LEU A 194 -15.74 -7.47 17.44
C LEU A 194 -16.09 -8.87 17.96
N HIS A 195 -17.19 -9.42 17.47
CA HIS A 195 -17.64 -10.78 17.74
C HIS A 195 -17.67 -11.55 16.41
N ILE A 196 -16.67 -12.40 16.18
CA ILE A 196 -16.58 -13.25 14.99
C ILE A 196 -16.48 -14.69 15.44
N ALA A 197 -17.29 -15.54 14.82
CA ALA A 197 -17.21 -16.99 15.05
C ALA A 197 -15.80 -17.49 14.75
N THR A 198 -15.20 -18.16 15.71
CA THR A 198 -13.87 -18.75 15.54
C THR A 198 -14.05 -20.14 14.92
N LEU A 199 -13.70 -20.28 13.67
CA LEU A 199 -13.55 -21.59 13.04
C LEU A 199 -12.27 -22.23 13.62
N ARG A 200 -12.41 -22.93 14.75
CA ARG A 200 -11.28 -23.61 15.36
C ARG A 200 -10.92 -24.83 14.52
N ARG A 201 -9.71 -24.86 13.99
CA ARG A 201 -9.13 -26.00 13.32
C ARG A 201 -8.19 -26.70 14.29
N ASP A 202 -8.48 -27.97 14.56
CA ASP A 202 -7.60 -28.82 15.34
C ASP A 202 -6.50 -29.38 14.41
N ASN A 203 -5.28 -29.56 14.94
CA ASN A 203 -4.09 -30.06 14.24
C ASN A 203 -3.55 -29.21 13.07
N VAL A 204 -3.52 -27.88 13.23
CA VAL A 204 -2.94 -26.98 12.24
C VAL A 204 -1.40 -27.05 12.28
N LYS A 205 -0.78 -27.31 11.13
CA LYS A 205 0.67 -27.17 10.94
C LYS A 205 0.96 -25.89 10.19
N ILE A 206 1.70 -24.96 10.82
CA ILE A 206 2.14 -23.72 10.18
C ILE A 206 3.38 -24.02 9.34
N ASP A 207 3.40 -23.56 8.11
CA ASP A 207 4.59 -23.61 7.25
C ASP A 207 5.57 -22.48 7.60
N TYR A 208 6.35 -22.69 8.67
CA TYR A 208 7.38 -21.72 9.08
C TYR A 208 8.49 -21.59 8.03
N LEU A 209 8.81 -22.67 7.30
CA LEU A 209 9.86 -22.66 6.29
C LEU A 209 9.43 -21.85 5.06
N GLY A 210 8.24 -22.11 4.51
CA GLY A 210 7.69 -21.33 3.40
C GLY A 210 7.54 -19.85 3.77
N ALA A 211 6.98 -19.56 4.96
CA ALA A 211 6.87 -18.18 5.46
C ALA A 211 8.24 -17.47 5.54
N SER A 212 9.27 -18.15 6.06
CA SER A 212 10.62 -17.58 6.18
C SER A 212 11.27 -17.37 4.82
N LEU A 213 11.11 -18.29 3.89
CA LEU A 213 11.65 -18.19 2.53
C LEU A 213 10.99 -17.04 1.73
N ILE A 214 9.66 -16.89 1.84
CA ILE A 214 8.93 -15.77 1.23
C ILE A 214 9.42 -14.45 1.83
N ALA A 215 9.46 -14.35 3.16
CA ALA A 215 9.91 -13.14 3.84
C ALA A 215 11.36 -12.77 3.46
N ALA A 216 12.28 -13.74 3.46
CA ALA A 216 13.67 -13.52 3.10
C ALA A 216 13.83 -13.14 1.62
N GLY A 217 13.21 -13.88 0.71
CA GLY A 217 13.30 -13.61 -0.73
C GLY A 217 12.75 -12.24 -1.11
N VAL A 218 11.57 -11.89 -0.56
CA VAL A 218 10.97 -10.57 -0.74
C VAL A 218 11.83 -9.48 -0.13
N SER A 219 12.37 -9.71 1.08
CA SER A 219 13.23 -8.73 1.75
C SER A 219 14.49 -8.43 0.93
N VAL A 220 15.15 -9.45 0.39
CA VAL A 220 16.35 -9.27 -0.46
C VAL A 220 16.01 -8.46 -1.71
N LEU A 221 14.89 -8.76 -2.38
CA LEU A 221 14.46 -8.00 -3.56
C LEU A 221 14.04 -6.57 -3.23
N LEU A 222 13.35 -6.34 -2.12
CA LEU A 222 12.97 -4.99 -1.69
C LEU A 222 14.17 -4.16 -1.27
N ILE A 223 15.17 -4.75 -0.60
CA ILE A 223 16.43 -4.10 -0.29
C ILE A 223 17.16 -3.74 -1.59
N TRP A 224 17.29 -4.69 -2.52
CA TRP A 224 17.90 -4.42 -3.81
C TRP A 224 17.22 -3.24 -4.53
N VAL A 225 15.89 -3.28 -4.71
CA VAL A 225 15.13 -2.23 -5.41
C VAL A 225 15.25 -0.87 -4.71
N SER A 226 15.39 -0.85 -3.38
CA SER A 226 15.49 0.40 -2.60
C SER A 226 16.87 1.06 -2.68
N PHE A 227 17.93 0.30 -2.98
CA PHE A 227 19.30 0.79 -2.92
C PHE A 227 20.05 0.74 -4.27
N VAL A 228 19.48 0.09 -5.28
CA VAL A 228 20.03 0.13 -6.64
C VAL A 228 20.03 1.58 -7.17
N ASP A 229 21.05 1.92 -7.90
CA ASP A 229 21.35 3.26 -8.46
C ASP A 229 21.82 4.31 -7.41
N GLY A 230 21.57 4.08 -6.12
CA GLY A 230 22.07 4.93 -5.05
C GLY A 230 23.36 4.40 -4.40
N SER A 231 23.40 3.10 -4.09
CA SER A 231 24.54 2.46 -3.42
C SER A 231 25.35 1.57 -4.34
N PHE A 232 24.77 1.06 -5.42
CA PHE A 232 25.41 0.23 -6.44
C PHE A 232 24.66 0.33 -7.77
N ALA A 233 25.38 0.11 -8.89
CA ALA A 233 24.82 0.25 -10.24
C ALA A 233 23.85 -0.87 -10.59
N TRP A 234 22.93 -0.59 -11.53
CA TRP A 234 21.96 -1.57 -12.07
C TRP A 234 22.64 -2.82 -12.66
N LEU A 235 23.77 -2.65 -13.36
CA LEU A 235 24.56 -3.73 -13.94
C LEU A 235 25.83 -3.97 -13.09
N SER A 236 25.66 -4.28 -11.81
CA SER A 236 26.73 -4.60 -10.89
C SER A 236 26.63 -6.03 -10.38
N TRP A 237 27.74 -6.60 -9.89
CA TRP A 237 27.74 -7.94 -9.31
C TRP A 237 26.79 -8.03 -8.09
N GLN A 238 26.64 -6.95 -7.32
CA GLN A 238 25.69 -6.86 -6.20
C GLN A 238 24.25 -7.03 -6.68
N THR A 239 23.88 -6.39 -7.79
CA THR A 239 22.55 -6.55 -8.41
C THR A 239 22.31 -8.00 -8.80
N PHE A 240 23.24 -8.63 -9.51
CA PHE A 240 23.10 -10.03 -9.92
C PHE A 240 23.05 -10.97 -8.71
N ALA A 241 23.86 -10.73 -7.69
CA ALA A 241 23.86 -11.53 -6.47
C ALA A 241 22.53 -11.41 -5.70
N MET A 242 22.03 -10.18 -5.49
CA MET A 242 20.81 -9.95 -4.71
C MET A 242 19.57 -10.41 -5.47
N VAL A 243 19.45 -10.09 -6.76
CA VAL A 243 18.33 -10.56 -7.57
C VAL A 243 18.35 -12.08 -7.70
N GLY A 244 19.52 -12.67 -7.97
CA GLY A 244 19.69 -14.12 -8.02
C GLY A 244 19.32 -14.80 -6.70
N ALA A 245 19.85 -14.31 -5.57
CA ALA A 245 19.51 -14.83 -4.24
C ALA A 245 18.01 -14.70 -3.96
N GLY A 246 17.40 -13.54 -4.22
CA GLY A 246 15.98 -13.31 -4.03
C GLY A 246 15.10 -14.26 -4.86
N LEU A 247 15.43 -14.43 -6.14
CA LEU A 247 14.71 -15.35 -7.03
C LEU A 247 14.88 -16.82 -6.60
N VAL A 248 16.08 -17.23 -6.18
CA VAL A 248 16.32 -18.59 -5.66
C VAL A 248 15.51 -18.85 -4.39
N LEU A 249 15.50 -17.89 -3.45
CA LEU A 249 14.70 -18.02 -2.22
C LEU A 249 13.21 -18.12 -2.53
N LEU A 250 12.69 -17.32 -3.47
CA LEU A 250 11.28 -17.40 -3.89
C LEU A 250 10.97 -18.69 -4.64
N ALA A 251 11.88 -19.19 -5.49
CA ALA A 251 11.72 -20.48 -6.15
C ALA A 251 11.69 -21.63 -5.14
N LEU A 252 12.56 -21.59 -4.12
CA LEU A 252 12.53 -22.54 -3.01
C LEU A 252 11.24 -22.42 -2.19
N ALA A 253 10.75 -21.20 -1.96
CA ALA A 253 9.47 -20.97 -1.31
C ALA A 253 8.32 -21.65 -2.09
N VAL A 254 8.23 -21.41 -3.40
CA VAL A 254 7.22 -22.05 -4.26
C VAL A 254 7.33 -23.58 -4.22
N TRP A 255 8.56 -24.11 -4.21
CA TRP A 255 8.79 -25.56 -4.12
C TRP A 255 8.35 -26.16 -2.77
N VAL A 256 8.59 -25.47 -1.66
CA VAL A 256 8.13 -25.85 -0.32
C VAL A 256 6.62 -25.74 -0.24
N GLU A 257 6.04 -24.61 -0.63
CA GLU A 257 4.59 -24.34 -0.66
C GLU A 257 3.82 -25.41 -1.47
N ALA A 258 4.40 -25.85 -2.61
CA ALA A 258 3.79 -26.90 -3.44
C ALA A 258 3.74 -28.28 -2.76
N ARG A 259 4.49 -28.49 -1.67
CA ARG A 259 4.59 -29.77 -0.94
C ARG A 259 3.98 -29.73 0.46
N THR A 260 3.67 -28.55 0.95
CA THR A 260 3.13 -28.33 2.29
C THR A 260 1.61 -28.47 2.28
N ALA A 261 1.05 -29.15 3.29
CA ALA A 261 -0.40 -29.35 3.40
C ALA A 261 -1.16 -28.04 3.69
N GLU A 262 -0.51 -27.08 4.37
CA GLU A 262 -1.09 -25.80 4.77
C GLU A 262 -0.16 -24.64 4.35
N PRO A 263 -0.04 -24.37 3.02
CA PRO A 263 0.85 -23.35 2.50
C PRO A 263 0.44 -21.93 2.94
N VAL A 264 1.41 -21.02 3.04
CA VAL A 264 1.16 -19.60 3.36
C VAL A 264 0.45 -18.90 2.20
N VAL A 265 0.88 -19.21 0.97
CA VAL A 265 0.26 -18.72 -0.27
C VAL A 265 -0.26 -19.93 -1.06
N PRO A 266 -1.54 -20.29 -0.95
CA PRO A 266 -2.08 -21.47 -1.63
C PRO A 266 -1.96 -21.33 -3.15
N LEU A 267 -1.10 -22.13 -3.78
CA LEU A 267 -0.84 -22.09 -5.22
C LEU A 267 -2.10 -22.38 -6.05
N ASP A 268 -3.02 -23.18 -5.53
CA ASP A 268 -4.29 -23.49 -6.18
C ASP A 268 -5.18 -22.23 -6.32
N ILE A 269 -5.11 -21.34 -5.32
CA ILE A 269 -5.80 -20.05 -5.37
C ILE A 269 -5.12 -19.12 -6.37
N VAL A 270 -3.79 -19.03 -6.35
CA VAL A 270 -3.00 -18.19 -7.27
C VAL A 270 -3.18 -18.62 -8.72
N ARG A 271 -3.29 -19.93 -8.99
CA ARG A 271 -3.51 -20.47 -10.35
C ARG A 271 -4.90 -20.17 -10.91
N GLN A 272 -5.87 -19.82 -10.08
CA GLN A 272 -7.19 -19.42 -10.57
C GLN A 272 -7.06 -18.16 -11.43
N ARG A 273 -7.65 -18.18 -12.63
CA ARG A 273 -7.54 -17.09 -13.60
C ARG A 273 -7.91 -15.72 -13.00
N THR A 274 -8.98 -15.65 -12.22
CA THR A 274 -9.41 -14.39 -11.59
C THR A 274 -8.36 -13.91 -10.59
N THR A 275 -7.78 -14.77 -9.77
CA THR A 275 -6.76 -14.43 -8.78
C THR A 275 -5.46 -13.99 -9.46
N ALA A 276 -4.96 -14.75 -10.43
CA ALA A 276 -3.74 -14.42 -11.17
C ALA A 276 -3.84 -13.04 -11.85
N LEU A 277 -4.97 -12.77 -12.52
CA LEU A 277 -5.21 -11.49 -13.18
C LEU A 277 -5.42 -10.35 -12.16
N SER A 278 -6.04 -10.62 -11.01
CA SER A 278 -6.15 -9.65 -9.93
C SER A 278 -4.80 -9.32 -9.30
N ILE A 279 -3.88 -10.28 -9.20
CA ILE A 279 -2.50 -10.06 -8.75
C ILE A 279 -1.79 -9.10 -9.72
N ILE A 280 -1.84 -9.37 -11.02
CA ILE A 280 -1.21 -8.51 -12.05
C ILE A 280 -1.81 -7.10 -12.01
N ALA A 281 -3.14 -7.00 -11.95
CA ALA A 281 -3.81 -5.70 -11.86
C ALA A 281 -3.47 -4.97 -10.57
N SER A 282 -3.40 -5.65 -9.42
CA SER A 282 -3.06 -5.06 -8.12
C SER A 282 -1.60 -4.58 -8.07
N LEU A 283 -0.68 -5.32 -8.67
CA LEU A 283 0.71 -4.92 -8.81
C LEU A 283 0.82 -3.64 -9.66
N SER A 284 0.13 -3.59 -10.81
CA SER A 284 0.11 -2.41 -11.68
C SER A 284 -0.52 -1.19 -10.99
N VAL A 285 -1.67 -1.36 -10.34
CA VAL A 285 -2.34 -0.29 -9.58
C VAL A 285 -1.47 0.18 -8.41
N GLY A 286 -0.78 -0.73 -7.72
CA GLY A 286 0.16 -0.42 -6.66
C GLY A 286 1.33 0.43 -7.16
N MET A 287 1.98 0.03 -8.25
CA MET A 287 3.08 0.78 -8.87
C MET A 287 2.64 2.20 -9.25
N ALA A 288 1.49 2.32 -9.91
CA ALA A 288 0.95 3.60 -10.35
C ALA A 288 0.56 4.49 -9.17
N MET A 289 -0.14 3.95 -8.18
CA MET A 289 -0.63 4.70 -7.02
C MET A 289 0.50 5.25 -6.15
N PHE A 290 1.44 4.40 -5.74
CA PHE A 290 2.53 4.83 -4.85
C PHE A 290 3.53 5.71 -5.58
N GLY A 291 3.88 5.38 -6.82
CA GLY A 291 4.70 6.23 -7.67
C GLY A 291 4.06 7.60 -7.89
N GLY A 292 2.77 7.62 -8.25
CA GLY A 292 2.03 8.87 -8.44
C GLY A 292 2.02 9.75 -7.19
N ALA A 293 1.70 9.18 -6.03
CA ALA A 293 1.62 9.94 -4.79
C ALA A 293 2.97 10.54 -4.37
N VAL A 294 4.06 9.76 -4.45
CA VAL A 294 5.42 10.22 -4.06
C VAL A 294 5.92 11.32 -4.98
N PHE A 295 5.81 11.12 -6.30
CA PHE A 295 6.40 12.04 -7.28
C PHE A 295 5.57 13.30 -7.50
N LEU A 296 4.25 13.27 -7.27
CA LEU A 296 3.45 14.49 -7.20
C LEU A 296 3.86 15.38 -6.03
N GLY A 297 4.18 14.79 -4.87
CA GLY A 297 4.73 15.52 -3.73
C GLY A 297 6.05 16.22 -4.08
N GLN A 298 6.96 15.55 -4.79
CA GLN A 298 8.21 16.13 -5.27
C GLN A 298 7.99 17.19 -6.36
N TYR A 299 7.07 16.95 -7.29
CA TYR A 299 6.68 17.94 -8.31
C TYR A 299 6.22 19.26 -7.68
N PHE A 300 5.34 19.20 -6.67
CA PHE A 300 4.87 20.41 -6.01
C PHE A 300 5.98 21.10 -5.19
N GLN A 301 6.77 20.35 -4.43
CA GLN A 301 7.78 20.92 -3.54
C GLN A 301 9.02 21.40 -4.31
N ILE A 302 9.58 20.57 -5.19
CA ILE A 302 10.83 20.85 -5.90
C ILE A 302 10.53 21.58 -7.22
N GLY A 303 9.66 21.02 -8.06
CA GLY A 303 9.36 21.58 -9.37
C GLY A 303 8.61 22.91 -9.31
N ARG A 304 7.69 23.06 -8.35
CA ARG A 304 6.83 24.25 -8.24
C ARG A 304 7.17 25.16 -7.05
N GLY A 305 8.00 24.68 -6.11
CA GLY A 305 8.48 25.48 -4.96
C GLY A 305 7.45 25.68 -3.84
N TYR A 306 6.41 24.84 -3.77
CA TYR A 306 5.44 24.86 -2.68
C TYR A 306 6.02 24.27 -1.39
N THR A 307 5.52 24.73 -0.25
CA THR A 307 5.86 24.15 1.05
C THR A 307 5.30 22.71 1.17
N PRO A 308 5.86 21.86 2.05
CA PRO A 308 5.33 20.52 2.29
C PRO A 308 3.84 20.49 2.64
N THR A 309 3.38 21.46 3.43
CA THR A 309 1.97 21.62 3.79
C THR A 309 1.09 21.95 2.59
N GLU A 310 1.51 22.91 1.76
CA GLU A 310 0.80 23.27 0.53
C GLU A 310 0.77 22.09 -0.45
N ALA A 311 1.90 21.39 -0.63
CA ALA A 311 1.98 20.21 -1.47
C ALA A 311 0.99 19.12 -1.00
N GLY A 312 0.88 18.91 0.31
CA GLY A 312 -0.12 18.00 0.90
C GLY A 312 -1.57 18.44 0.57
N LEU A 313 -1.88 19.72 0.72
CA LEU A 313 -3.21 20.26 0.38
C LEU A 313 -3.53 20.14 -1.12
N LEU A 314 -2.55 20.29 -1.98
CA LEU A 314 -2.71 20.13 -3.43
C LEU A 314 -3.02 18.68 -3.84
N THR A 315 -2.85 17.68 -2.96
CA THR A 315 -3.28 16.29 -3.20
C THR A 315 -4.77 16.04 -2.93
N ILE A 316 -5.50 17.00 -2.36
CA ILE A 316 -6.93 16.86 -2.03
C ILE A 316 -7.78 16.42 -3.23
N PRO A 317 -7.61 16.91 -4.47
CA PRO A 317 -8.40 16.44 -5.61
C PRO A 317 -8.27 14.93 -5.84
N MET A 318 -7.06 14.39 -5.71
CA MET A 318 -6.84 12.93 -5.85
C MET A 318 -7.59 12.16 -4.76
N MET A 319 -7.52 12.63 -3.51
CA MET A 319 -8.22 11.99 -2.39
C MET A 319 -9.75 12.09 -2.52
N ALA A 320 -10.27 13.22 -3.01
CA ALA A 320 -11.68 13.37 -3.33
C ALA A 320 -12.13 12.36 -4.40
N GLY A 321 -11.29 12.13 -5.43
CA GLY A 321 -11.50 11.09 -6.43
C GLY A 321 -11.55 9.68 -5.83
N VAL A 322 -10.58 9.33 -4.97
CA VAL A 322 -10.54 8.03 -4.28
C VAL A 322 -11.80 7.81 -3.45
N LEU A 323 -12.14 8.78 -2.60
CA LEU A 323 -13.31 8.69 -1.71
C LEU A 323 -14.62 8.62 -2.50
N GLY A 324 -14.80 9.56 -3.43
CA GLY A 324 -16.02 9.62 -4.25
C GLY A 324 -16.24 8.34 -5.05
N ALA A 325 -15.20 7.86 -5.73
CA ALA A 325 -15.26 6.62 -6.49
C ALA A 325 -15.50 5.39 -5.62
N SER A 326 -14.82 5.28 -4.47
CA SER A 326 -15.02 4.16 -3.55
C SER A 326 -16.47 4.06 -3.06
N ILE A 327 -17.11 5.21 -2.77
CA ILE A 327 -18.51 5.26 -2.33
C ILE A 327 -19.47 4.95 -3.49
N VAL A 328 -19.30 5.63 -4.62
CA VAL A 328 -20.21 5.49 -5.78
C VAL A 328 -20.12 4.09 -6.37
N VAL A 329 -18.91 3.64 -6.67
CA VAL A 329 -18.67 2.31 -7.26
C VAL A 329 -19.08 1.21 -6.29
N GLY A 330 -18.80 1.36 -4.99
CA GLY A 330 -19.25 0.42 -3.97
C GLY A 330 -20.76 0.24 -3.94
N ARG A 331 -21.53 1.35 -4.03
CA ARG A 331 -22.99 1.30 -4.11
C ARG A 331 -23.48 0.65 -5.41
N LEU A 332 -22.85 0.97 -6.54
CA LEU A 332 -23.20 0.41 -7.84
C LEU A 332 -22.95 -1.11 -7.87
N ILE A 333 -21.82 -1.58 -7.32
CA ILE A 333 -21.50 -3.00 -7.19
C ILE A 333 -22.54 -3.73 -6.34
N THR A 334 -22.90 -3.16 -5.19
CA THR A 334 -23.93 -3.75 -4.31
C THR A 334 -25.28 -3.88 -5.03
N ARG A 335 -25.66 -2.89 -5.84
CA ARG A 335 -26.92 -2.92 -6.61
C ARG A 335 -26.86 -3.91 -7.78
N SER A 336 -25.81 -3.85 -8.59
CA SER A 336 -25.69 -4.65 -9.82
C SER A 336 -25.30 -6.11 -9.56
N GLY A 337 -24.60 -6.38 -8.46
CA GLY A 337 -24.01 -7.70 -8.18
C GLY A 337 -22.82 -8.05 -9.08
N ASN A 338 -22.37 -7.17 -9.95
CA ASN A 338 -21.26 -7.36 -10.88
C ASN A 338 -20.08 -6.46 -10.51
N ILE A 339 -18.87 -7.01 -10.49
CA ILE A 339 -17.67 -6.27 -10.09
C ILE A 339 -16.77 -5.91 -11.28
N LYS A 340 -16.67 -6.81 -12.27
CA LYS A 340 -15.73 -6.68 -13.40
C LYS A 340 -15.85 -5.34 -14.15
N PRO A 341 -17.04 -4.86 -14.57
CA PRO A 341 -17.13 -3.63 -15.36
C PRO A 341 -16.59 -2.42 -14.61
N TYR A 342 -16.75 -2.39 -13.29
CA TYR A 342 -16.25 -1.28 -12.46
C TYR A 342 -14.73 -1.32 -12.26
N ILE A 343 -14.13 -2.51 -12.15
CA ILE A 343 -12.66 -2.65 -12.13
C ILE A 343 -12.08 -2.20 -13.47
N VAL A 344 -12.65 -2.65 -14.59
CA VAL A 344 -12.17 -2.27 -15.93
C VAL A 344 -12.32 -0.76 -16.14
N ALA A 345 -13.47 -0.19 -15.85
CA ALA A 345 -13.68 1.26 -15.95
C ALA A 345 -12.71 2.05 -15.06
N GLY A 346 -12.50 1.59 -13.81
CA GLY A 346 -11.56 2.21 -12.88
C GLY A 346 -10.13 2.18 -13.38
N THR A 347 -9.66 1.05 -13.90
CA THR A 347 -8.29 0.93 -14.44
C THR A 347 -8.13 1.75 -15.73
N VAL A 348 -9.14 1.86 -16.59
CA VAL A 348 -9.12 2.75 -17.76
C VAL A 348 -9.03 4.21 -17.33
N ILE A 349 -9.83 4.65 -16.37
CA ILE A 349 -9.78 6.03 -15.84
C ILE A 349 -8.40 6.30 -15.22
N LEU A 350 -7.79 5.31 -14.57
CA LEU A 350 -6.42 5.41 -14.04
C LEU A 350 -5.40 5.69 -15.15
N VAL A 351 -5.48 4.97 -16.28
CA VAL A 351 -4.64 5.22 -17.46
C VAL A 351 -4.85 6.63 -17.98
N LEU A 352 -6.09 7.07 -18.15
CA LEU A 352 -6.40 8.43 -18.64
C LEU A 352 -5.89 9.51 -17.68
N GLY A 353 -6.00 9.30 -16.37
CA GLY A 353 -5.45 10.21 -15.37
C GLY A 353 -3.93 10.34 -15.44
N PHE A 354 -3.20 9.21 -15.57
CA PHE A 354 -1.75 9.24 -15.75
C PHE A 354 -1.34 9.76 -17.12
N ALA A 355 -2.08 9.49 -18.18
CA ALA A 355 -1.84 10.07 -19.50
C ALA A 355 -2.01 11.60 -19.47
N ALA A 356 -3.00 12.13 -18.74
CA ALA A 356 -3.13 13.55 -18.52
C ALA A 356 -1.97 14.11 -17.68
N LEU A 357 -1.54 13.42 -16.61
CA LEU A 357 -0.35 13.83 -15.85
C LEU A 357 0.96 13.70 -16.66
N ALA A 358 1.00 12.87 -17.69
CA ALA A 358 2.17 12.76 -18.57
C ALA A 358 2.44 14.03 -19.40
N THR A 359 1.46 14.92 -19.52
CA THR A 359 1.58 16.17 -20.27
C THR A 359 1.92 17.39 -19.39
N ILE A 360 2.13 17.19 -18.08
CA ILE A 360 2.46 18.30 -17.18
C ILE A 360 3.92 18.72 -17.30
N ASP A 361 4.15 20.01 -17.12
CA ASP A 361 5.44 20.66 -17.03
C ASP A 361 5.48 21.62 -15.82
N HIS A 362 6.57 22.37 -15.67
CA HIS A 362 6.74 23.32 -14.58
C HIS A 362 5.79 24.56 -14.67
N GLN A 363 5.08 24.77 -15.78
CA GLN A 363 4.16 25.90 -16.00
C GLN A 363 2.69 25.49 -16.03
N THR A 364 2.41 24.19 -16.07
CA THR A 364 1.03 23.68 -16.20
C THR A 364 0.11 24.21 -15.10
N SER A 365 -1.10 24.62 -15.48
CA SER A 365 -2.11 25.11 -14.55
C SER A 365 -2.42 24.11 -13.44
N LEU A 366 -2.49 24.55 -12.19
CA LEU A 366 -2.86 23.72 -11.05
C LEU A 366 -4.26 23.11 -11.16
N VAL A 367 -5.17 23.80 -11.88
CA VAL A 367 -6.52 23.28 -12.14
C VAL A 367 -6.45 22.03 -13.02
N TYR A 368 -5.61 22.05 -14.06
CA TYR A 368 -5.38 20.89 -14.93
C TYR A 368 -4.75 19.73 -14.15
N VAL A 369 -3.69 20.02 -13.39
CA VAL A 369 -3.01 19.02 -12.56
C VAL A 369 -4.00 18.42 -11.56
N GLY A 370 -4.82 19.24 -10.89
CA GLY A 370 -5.85 18.82 -9.96
C GLY A 370 -6.93 17.92 -10.62
N ALA A 371 -7.38 18.28 -11.82
CA ALA A 371 -8.33 17.46 -12.58
C ALA A 371 -7.74 16.10 -12.98
N ALA A 372 -6.50 16.08 -13.45
CA ALA A 372 -5.79 14.83 -13.77
C ALA A 372 -5.58 13.96 -12.52
N MET A 373 -5.21 14.56 -11.39
CA MET A 373 -5.08 13.89 -10.10
C MET A 373 -6.43 13.33 -9.61
N PHE A 374 -7.53 14.04 -9.82
CA PHE A 374 -8.86 13.56 -9.50
C PHE A 374 -9.19 12.29 -10.30
N LEU A 375 -8.87 12.25 -11.60
CA LEU A 375 -9.04 11.05 -12.43
C LEU A 375 -8.21 9.88 -11.91
N VAL A 376 -6.94 10.10 -11.54
CA VAL A 376 -6.09 9.07 -10.91
C VAL A 376 -6.77 8.56 -9.64
N GLY A 377 -7.27 9.45 -8.79
CA GLY A 377 -8.00 9.10 -7.57
C GLY A 377 -9.23 8.25 -7.85
N VAL A 378 -10.05 8.62 -8.85
CA VAL A 378 -11.22 7.84 -9.28
C VAL A 378 -10.81 6.44 -9.74
N GLY A 379 -9.74 6.33 -10.51
CA GLY A 379 -9.21 5.04 -10.97
C GLY A 379 -8.78 4.13 -9.81
N VAL A 380 -8.02 4.66 -8.87
CA VAL A 380 -7.55 3.93 -7.67
C VAL A 380 -8.74 3.52 -6.79
N GLY A 381 -9.65 4.45 -6.48
CA GLY A 381 -10.81 4.19 -5.63
C GLY A 381 -11.78 3.15 -6.21
N SER A 382 -11.89 3.09 -7.54
CA SER A 382 -12.72 2.11 -8.24
C SER A 382 -12.10 0.72 -8.32
N SER A 383 -10.77 0.59 -8.29
CA SER A 383 -10.09 -0.67 -8.56
C SER A 383 -9.51 -1.33 -7.31
N MET A 384 -8.88 -0.57 -6.41
CA MET A 384 -8.03 -1.09 -5.34
C MET A 384 -8.73 -2.10 -4.43
N GLN A 385 -9.87 -1.73 -3.84
CA GLN A 385 -10.62 -2.62 -2.93
C GLN A 385 -11.41 -3.68 -3.69
N ASN A 386 -11.82 -3.37 -4.90
CA ASN A 386 -12.61 -4.26 -5.72
C ASN A 386 -11.82 -5.42 -6.31
N LEU A 387 -10.50 -5.27 -6.52
CA LEU A 387 -9.60 -6.37 -6.86
C LEU A 387 -9.50 -7.40 -5.72
N VAL A 388 -9.43 -6.94 -4.48
CA VAL A 388 -9.47 -7.83 -3.31
C VAL A 388 -10.83 -8.54 -3.24
N LEU A 389 -11.93 -7.80 -3.41
CA LEU A 389 -13.29 -8.35 -3.40
C LEU A 389 -13.49 -9.39 -4.50
N ALA A 390 -12.93 -9.18 -5.69
CA ALA A 390 -13.03 -10.14 -6.79
C ALA A 390 -12.43 -11.50 -6.43
N VAL A 391 -11.28 -11.52 -5.77
CA VAL A 391 -10.62 -12.76 -5.32
C VAL A 391 -11.37 -13.38 -4.14
N GLN A 392 -11.77 -12.58 -3.15
CA GLN A 392 -12.56 -13.06 -2.01
C GLN A 392 -13.87 -13.72 -2.44
N ASN A 393 -14.45 -13.30 -3.58
CA ASN A 393 -15.68 -13.90 -4.13
C ASN A 393 -15.48 -15.31 -4.70
N THR A 394 -14.23 -15.70 -5.02
CA THR A 394 -13.91 -16.97 -5.68
C THR A 394 -13.33 -18.03 -4.74
N VAL A 395 -13.05 -17.66 -3.50
CA VAL A 395 -12.46 -18.56 -2.50
C VAL A 395 -13.44 -18.90 -1.37
N PRO A 396 -13.31 -20.09 -0.73
CA PRO A 396 -14.09 -20.42 0.47
C PRO A 396 -13.69 -19.53 1.66
N LEU A 397 -14.58 -19.44 2.65
CA LEU A 397 -14.37 -18.59 3.84
C LEU A 397 -13.06 -18.94 4.59
N LYS A 398 -12.69 -20.21 4.57
CA LYS A 398 -11.47 -20.73 5.23
C LYS A 398 -10.15 -20.20 4.63
N ASP A 399 -10.15 -19.74 3.38
CA ASP A 399 -8.96 -19.30 2.63
C ASP A 399 -8.97 -17.79 2.33
N ILE A 400 -9.95 -17.06 2.88
CA ILE A 400 -10.09 -15.61 2.66
C ILE A 400 -8.88 -14.81 3.14
N GLY A 401 -8.25 -15.25 4.24
CA GLY A 401 -7.06 -14.62 4.80
C GLY A 401 -5.89 -14.67 3.82
N ALA A 402 -5.53 -15.87 3.36
CA ALA A 402 -4.47 -16.06 2.38
C ALA A 402 -4.75 -15.35 1.06
N ALA A 403 -5.99 -15.40 0.57
CA ALA A 403 -6.39 -14.73 -0.67
C ALA A 403 -6.28 -13.19 -0.58
N SER A 404 -6.80 -12.61 0.50
CA SER A 404 -6.79 -11.15 0.72
C SER A 404 -5.39 -10.62 0.92
N SER A 405 -4.57 -11.31 1.73
CA SER A 405 -3.20 -10.92 2.01
C SER A 405 -2.30 -11.06 0.79
N THR A 406 -2.54 -12.06 -0.07
CA THR A 406 -1.82 -12.21 -1.34
C THR A 406 -2.02 -10.98 -2.23
N ILE A 407 -3.26 -10.51 -2.42
CA ILE A 407 -3.52 -9.30 -3.22
C ILE A 407 -2.90 -8.05 -2.59
N ALA A 408 -3.01 -7.89 -1.27
CA ALA A 408 -2.40 -6.78 -0.54
C ALA A 408 -0.87 -6.79 -0.64
N PHE A 409 -0.27 -7.96 -0.54
CA PHE A 409 1.17 -8.18 -0.70
C PHE A 409 1.67 -7.74 -2.08
N PHE A 410 1.07 -8.25 -3.17
CA PHE A 410 1.50 -7.90 -4.52
C PHE A 410 1.25 -6.43 -4.85
N ARG A 411 0.21 -5.81 -4.29
CA ARG A 411 -0.02 -4.37 -4.40
C ARG A 411 1.10 -3.57 -3.71
N SER A 412 1.49 -3.94 -2.50
CA SER A 412 2.57 -3.27 -1.76
C SER A 412 3.93 -3.48 -2.44
N LEU A 413 4.19 -4.70 -2.93
CA LEU A 413 5.37 -5.04 -3.71
C LEU A 413 5.44 -4.19 -4.99
N GLY A 414 4.32 -4.10 -5.72
CA GLY A 414 4.20 -3.22 -6.89
C GLY A 414 4.50 -1.77 -6.54
N GLY A 415 3.95 -1.27 -5.44
CA GLY A 415 4.21 0.08 -4.94
C GLY A 415 5.69 0.36 -4.70
N THR A 416 6.38 -0.54 -4.03
CA THR A 416 7.81 -0.41 -3.74
C THR A 416 8.65 -0.43 -5.02
N ILE A 417 8.39 -1.38 -5.91
CA ILE A 417 9.06 -1.46 -7.23
C ILE A 417 8.79 -0.18 -8.03
N GLY A 418 7.53 0.26 -8.06
CA GLY A 418 7.12 1.47 -8.80
C GLY A 418 7.86 2.71 -8.33
N VAL A 419 7.91 2.96 -7.03
CA VAL A 419 8.62 4.12 -6.45
C VAL A 419 10.11 4.05 -6.80
N SER A 420 10.75 2.90 -6.67
CA SER A 420 12.19 2.77 -6.92
C SER A 420 12.53 2.93 -8.41
N VAL A 421 11.82 2.24 -9.31
CA VAL A 421 12.08 2.30 -10.75
C VAL A 421 11.77 3.70 -11.31
N LEU A 422 10.60 4.25 -10.96
CA LEU A 422 10.22 5.59 -11.43
C LEU A 422 11.14 6.66 -10.82
N GLY A 423 11.60 6.47 -9.58
CA GLY A 423 12.56 7.35 -8.93
C GLY A 423 13.91 7.38 -9.64
N ALA A 424 14.44 6.22 -10.02
CA ALA A 424 15.69 6.12 -10.79
C ALA A 424 15.55 6.80 -12.17
N VAL A 425 14.42 6.57 -12.86
CA VAL A 425 14.14 7.23 -14.15
C VAL A 425 14.05 8.74 -13.98
N LEU A 426 13.34 9.22 -12.93
CA LEU A 426 13.24 10.64 -12.62
C LEU A 426 14.61 11.26 -12.37
N ALA A 427 15.43 10.62 -11.51
CA ALA A 427 16.76 11.13 -11.17
C ALA A 427 17.65 11.30 -12.41
N ARG A 428 17.67 10.31 -13.31
CA ARG A 428 18.40 10.39 -14.58
C ARG A 428 17.90 11.52 -15.46
N ARG A 429 16.59 11.61 -15.68
CA ARG A 429 15.99 12.67 -16.49
C ARG A 429 16.24 14.06 -15.95
N VAL A 430 16.13 14.23 -14.63
CA VAL A 430 16.44 15.50 -13.97
C VAL A 430 17.90 15.88 -14.19
N THR A 431 18.83 14.93 -14.02
CA THR A 431 20.26 15.15 -14.24
C THR A 431 20.54 15.52 -15.69
N ASP A 432 19.97 14.81 -16.66
CA ASP A 432 20.12 15.09 -18.09
C ASP A 432 19.58 16.49 -18.42
N ASN A 433 18.37 16.81 -17.97
CA ASN A 433 17.74 18.11 -18.20
C ASN A 433 18.56 19.26 -17.61
N ILE A 434 19.07 19.12 -16.38
CA ILE A 434 19.93 20.12 -15.72
C ILE A 434 21.22 20.29 -16.52
N THR A 435 21.88 19.20 -16.90
CA THR A 435 23.15 19.23 -17.64
C THR A 435 22.97 19.95 -18.98
N HIS A 436 21.91 19.61 -19.73
CA HIS A 436 21.61 20.28 -21.00
C HIS A 436 21.28 21.77 -20.82
N ALA A 437 20.51 22.14 -19.79
CA ALA A 437 20.13 23.53 -19.55
C ALA A 437 21.31 24.37 -19.09
N LEU A 438 22.21 23.86 -18.24
CA LEU A 438 23.44 24.53 -17.82
C LEU A 438 24.41 24.72 -18.99
N ALA A 439 24.56 23.69 -19.84
CA ALA A 439 25.39 23.79 -21.04
C ALA A 439 24.84 24.87 -22.01
N ALA A 440 23.52 24.92 -22.19
CA ALA A 440 22.87 25.97 -23.02
C ALA A 440 23.02 27.38 -22.43
N ALA A 441 23.11 27.51 -21.09
CA ALA A 441 23.34 28.78 -20.39
C ALA A 441 24.82 29.17 -20.31
N GLY A 442 25.76 28.40 -20.89
CA GLY A 442 27.19 28.68 -20.88
C GLY A 442 27.86 28.50 -19.52
N VAL A 443 27.23 27.79 -18.58
CA VAL A 443 27.74 27.56 -17.23
C VAL A 443 28.64 26.31 -17.25
N PRO A 444 29.92 26.35 -16.77
CA PRO A 444 30.82 25.22 -16.83
C PRO A 444 30.27 24.00 -16.07
N ALA A 445 30.42 22.81 -16.66
CA ALA A 445 30.08 21.55 -16.05
C ALA A 445 30.92 21.38 -14.75
N GLY A 446 30.29 21.49 -13.59
CA GLY A 446 30.96 21.44 -12.29
C GLY A 446 30.51 22.52 -11.30
N SER A 447 29.98 23.65 -11.77
CA SER A 447 29.41 24.69 -10.90
C SER A 447 28.01 24.33 -10.34
N GLY A 448 27.39 23.25 -10.84
CA GLY A 448 26.17 22.68 -10.31
C GLY A 448 26.44 21.62 -9.24
N GLY A 449 27.40 21.86 -8.32
CA GLY A 449 27.87 20.94 -7.31
C GLY A 449 26.76 20.07 -6.72
N GLY A 450 26.68 18.82 -7.22
CA GLY A 450 25.78 17.80 -6.75
C GLY A 450 24.30 18.12 -7.00
N ALA A 451 23.78 17.81 -8.20
CA ALA A 451 22.34 17.78 -8.48
C ALA A 451 21.54 16.86 -7.53
N SER A 452 22.26 16.12 -6.68
CA SER A 452 21.74 15.32 -5.57
C SER A 452 21.48 16.11 -4.28
N ASN A 453 22.01 17.36 -4.15
CA ASN A 453 21.73 18.19 -2.99
C ASN A 453 20.41 18.95 -3.20
N LEU A 454 19.36 18.39 -2.58
CA LEU A 454 17.97 18.95 -2.59
C LEU A 454 17.85 20.32 -1.87
N ASN A 455 18.94 20.94 -1.46
CA ASN A 455 18.92 22.26 -0.82
C ASN A 455 18.96 23.38 -1.89
N LEU A 456 17.83 23.54 -2.57
CA LEU A 456 17.65 24.58 -3.60
C LEU A 456 17.98 25.99 -3.10
N ASN A 457 17.75 26.27 -1.81
CA ASN A 457 17.98 27.59 -1.22
C ASN A 457 19.46 28.00 -1.18
N ALA A 458 20.37 27.05 -1.33
CA ALA A 458 21.81 27.30 -1.38
C ALA A 458 22.31 27.62 -2.80
N LEU A 459 21.46 27.52 -3.85
CA LEU A 459 21.83 27.72 -5.24
C LEU A 459 21.52 29.17 -5.70
N PRO A 460 22.28 29.72 -6.66
CA PRO A 460 21.94 30.99 -7.29
C PRO A 460 20.55 30.97 -7.95
N PRO A 461 19.77 32.08 -7.95
CA PRO A 461 18.40 32.11 -8.46
C PRO A 461 18.22 31.57 -9.88
N ALA A 462 19.18 31.85 -10.78
CA ALA A 462 19.17 31.34 -12.15
C ALA A 462 19.26 29.78 -12.20
N VAL A 463 20.10 29.18 -11.34
CA VAL A 463 20.25 27.73 -11.25
C VAL A 463 19.03 27.10 -10.59
N GLN A 464 18.45 27.77 -9.58
CA GLN A 464 17.19 27.30 -8.97
C GLN A 464 16.08 27.17 -10.01
N HIS A 465 15.94 28.15 -10.91
CA HIS A 465 14.93 28.12 -11.97
C HIS A 465 15.15 26.94 -12.92
N ILE A 466 16.40 26.68 -13.32
CA ILE A 466 16.78 25.55 -14.17
C ILE A 466 16.42 24.21 -13.48
N VAL A 467 16.75 24.07 -12.20
CA VAL A 467 16.47 22.83 -11.46
C VAL A 467 14.96 22.61 -11.31
N ARG A 468 14.19 23.66 -11.01
CA ARG A 468 12.72 23.58 -10.92
C ARG A 468 12.08 23.16 -12.25
N ALA A 469 12.51 23.78 -13.35
CA ALA A 469 12.03 23.42 -14.68
C ALA A 469 12.38 21.97 -15.02
N ALA A 470 13.63 21.57 -14.79
CA ALA A 470 14.09 20.21 -15.04
C ALA A 470 13.27 19.15 -14.26
N TYR A 471 12.95 19.43 -12.99
CA TYR A 471 12.09 18.54 -12.19
C TYR A 471 10.66 18.50 -12.70
N GLY A 472 10.07 19.65 -13.01
CA GLY A 472 8.72 19.75 -13.54
C GLY A 472 8.54 18.95 -14.82
N ASP A 473 9.44 19.17 -15.78
CA ASP A 473 9.39 18.53 -17.10
C ASP A 473 9.72 17.02 -17.04
N ALA A 474 10.65 16.62 -16.16
CA ALA A 474 10.96 15.20 -15.96
C ALA A 474 9.80 14.42 -15.32
N THR A 475 8.97 15.09 -14.50
CA THR A 475 7.85 14.45 -13.82
C THR A 475 6.77 13.98 -14.79
N GLY A 476 6.48 14.73 -15.86
CA GLY A 476 5.56 14.27 -16.91
C GLY A 476 5.99 12.92 -17.51
N HIS A 477 7.29 12.74 -17.74
CA HIS A 477 7.80 11.51 -18.34
C HIS A 477 7.59 10.25 -17.47
N ILE A 478 7.75 10.35 -16.15
CA ILE A 478 7.48 9.20 -15.26
C ILE A 478 6.00 8.86 -15.20
N PHE A 479 5.11 9.83 -15.37
CA PHE A 479 3.67 9.57 -15.46
C PHE A 479 3.28 8.89 -16.77
N LEU A 480 4.00 9.15 -17.87
CA LEU A 480 3.83 8.38 -19.11
C LEU A 480 4.15 6.89 -18.90
N ILE A 481 5.24 6.60 -18.19
CA ILE A 481 5.59 5.21 -17.82
C ILE A 481 4.51 4.62 -16.91
N SER A 482 4.01 5.40 -15.94
CA SER A 482 2.93 4.98 -15.05
C SER A 482 1.64 4.67 -15.81
N ALA A 483 1.31 5.43 -16.85
CA ALA A 483 0.19 5.14 -17.75
C ALA A 483 0.39 3.80 -18.49
N GLY A 484 1.60 3.52 -18.99
CA GLY A 484 1.95 2.23 -19.61
C GLY A 484 1.81 1.05 -18.65
N ILE A 485 2.26 1.22 -17.40
CA ILE A 485 2.09 0.21 -16.34
C ILE A 485 0.60 0.01 -16.02
N ALA A 486 -0.16 1.08 -15.88
CA ALA A 486 -1.60 1.02 -15.62
C ALA A 486 -2.37 0.32 -16.76
N LEU A 487 -1.91 0.43 -18.01
CA LEU A 487 -2.48 -0.28 -19.16
C LEU A 487 -2.37 -1.81 -19.02
N VAL A 488 -1.29 -2.31 -18.41
CA VAL A 488 -1.17 -3.73 -18.06
C VAL A 488 -2.28 -4.13 -17.08
N GLY A 489 -2.59 -3.25 -16.12
CA GLY A 489 -3.72 -3.43 -15.20
C GLY A 489 -5.07 -3.49 -15.91
N VAL A 490 -5.29 -2.65 -16.94
CA VAL A 490 -6.51 -2.69 -17.78
C VAL A 490 -6.63 -4.02 -18.50
N LEU A 491 -5.54 -4.48 -19.15
CA LEU A 491 -5.54 -5.76 -19.86
C LEU A 491 -5.83 -6.93 -18.92
N ALA A 492 -5.21 -6.95 -17.75
CA ALA A 492 -5.47 -7.95 -16.73
C ALA A 492 -6.94 -7.93 -16.27
N ALA A 493 -7.48 -6.75 -15.96
CA ALA A 493 -8.89 -6.59 -15.54
C ALA A 493 -9.88 -7.02 -16.64
N ALA A 494 -9.61 -6.67 -17.89
CA ALA A 494 -10.46 -7.03 -19.04
C ALA A 494 -10.51 -8.54 -19.29
N LEU A 495 -9.40 -9.25 -19.04
CA LEU A 495 -9.27 -10.69 -19.20
C LEU A 495 -9.88 -11.50 -18.03
N MET A 496 -10.25 -10.86 -16.92
CA MET A 496 -10.95 -11.52 -15.81
C MET A 496 -12.28 -12.10 -16.26
N ARG A 497 -12.68 -13.22 -15.66
CA ARG A 497 -14.02 -13.77 -15.91
C ARG A 497 -15.09 -12.95 -15.18
N PRO A 498 -16.22 -12.61 -15.83
CA PRO A 498 -17.35 -12.00 -15.15
C PRO A 498 -17.93 -13.02 -14.17
N THR A 499 -17.97 -12.68 -12.90
CA THR A 499 -18.55 -13.49 -11.82
C THR A 499 -19.54 -12.63 -11.05
N ALA A 500 -20.76 -13.13 -10.88
CA ALA A 500 -21.71 -12.49 -9.99
C ALA A 500 -21.23 -12.58 -8.54
N LEU A 501 -21.42 -11.52 -7.78
CA LEU A 501 -21.09 -11.51 -6.37
C LEU A 501 -22.12 -12.33 -5.59
N ARG A 502 -21.60 -13.24 -4.76
CA ARG A 502 -22.43 -14.05 -3.87
C ARG A 502 -23.02 -13.21 -2.73
N SER A 503 -24.21 -13.57 -2.32
CA SER A 503 -24.92 -12.98 -1.18
C SER A 503 -24.68 -13.71 0.14
N THR A 504 -23.99 -14.87 0.10
CA THR A 504 -23.64 -15.68 1.26
C THR A 504 -22.20 -15.44 1.67
N LEU A 505 -21.87 -15.67 2.94
CA LEU A 505 -20.50 -15.54 3.46
C LEU A 505 -19.57 -16.59 2.89
N ASP A 506 -20.05 -17.82 2.71
CA ASP A 506 -19.25 -18.92 2.18
C ASP A 506 -19.75 -19.39 0.81
N LEU A 507 -18.94 -20.20 0.13
CA LEU A 507 -19.38 -20.91 -1.07
C LEU A 507 -20.51 -21.86 -0.68
N ALA A 508 -21.57 -21.93 -1.50
CA ALA A 508 -22.59 -22.94 -1.34
C ALA A 508 -21.92 -24.33 -1.45
N ALA A 509 -22.22 -25.22 -0.52
CA ALA A 509 -21.83 -26.63 -0.67
C ALA A 509 -22.29 -27.13 -2.03
N PRO A 510 -21.47 -27.90 -2.78
CA PRO A 510 -21.95 -28.56 -3.99
C PRO A 510 -23.25 -29.29 -3.66
N ALA A 511 -24.31 -29.03 -4.43
CA ALA A 511 -25.57 -29.73 -4.24
C ALA A 511 -25.27 -31.23 -4.25
N GLU A 512 -25.51 -31.89 -3.13
CA GLU A 512 -25.37 -33.32 -3.00
C GLU A 512 -26.26 -33.93 -4.10
N LYS A 513 -25.66 -34.65 -5.03
CA LYS A 513 -26.42 -35.34 -6.08
C LYS A 513 -27.35 -36.29 -5.38
N VAL A 514 -28.61 -35.88 -5.23
CA VAL A 514 -29.65 -36.80 -4.74
C VAL A 514 -29.64 -38.00 -5.69
N PRO A 515 -29.36 -39.19 -5.23
CA PRO A 515 -29.39 -40.36 -6.08
C PRO A 515 -30.82 -40.47 -6.64
N VAL A 516 -30.92 -40.40 -7.95
CA VAL A 516 -32.19 -40.67 -8.65
C VAL A 516 -32.53 -42.13 -8.36
N THR A 517 -33.39 -42.35 -7.39
CA THR A 517 -34.03 -43.65 -7.19
C THR A 517 -34.93 -43.89 -8.37
N THR A 518 -34.43 -44.57 -9.39
CA THR A 518 -35.24 -45.20 -10.43
C THR A 518 -36.15 -46.24 -9.75
N ARG A 519 -37.45 -45.93 -9.74
CA ARG A 519 -38.51 -46.96 -9.51
C ARG A 519 -38.80 -47.68 -10.81
#